data_58afbb2cf2d2a585df058bdcf4ad37bd
#
_entry.id   58afbb2cf2d2a585df058bdcf4ad37bd
#
_cell.length_a   1.000
_cell.length_b   1.000
_cell.length_c   1.000
_cell.angle_alpha   90.00
_cell.angle_beta   90.00
_cell.angle_gamma   90.00
#
_symmetry.space_group_name_H-M   'P 1'
#
loop_
_entity.id
_entity.type
_entity.pdbx_description
1 polymer ?
#
loop_
_entity_poly.entity_id
_entity_poly.type
_entity_poly.pdbx_seq_one_letter_code
_entity_poly.pdbx_strand_id
1 'polypeptide(L)'
;PEIKAFNENILIIDYIKNDDSFSKNSKNSFLNAVIELHSIQSKQFGLNFDTQIGGMMQPNNQNVNWCNFFSENRINYIFELISNSNPMPSEINFKIEKLLKKINNFLPSNIKPTLLHGDLWKGNILFFNNKFAGFIDPGSFYGHNELEITYLKWLSPKFIDNNFIEKYNDNFKIDKNYYIYEPIYQLYYSLMNVYLWNRLYIQEINKILEKIKI
;
A
#
# COMPACT_ATOMS: atom_id res chain seq x y z
N PRO A 1 7.73 -15.45 8.77
CA PRO A 1 8.92 -16.00 9.39
C PRO A 1 9.00 -15.65 10.87
N GLU A 2 9.65 -16.49 11.67
CA GLU A 2 9.95 -16.17 13.06
C GLU A 2 11.18 -15.25 13.14
N ILE A 3 11.11 -14.25 14.03
CA ILE A 3 12.27 -13.37 14.27
C ILE A 3 13.23 -14.10 15.21
N LYS A 4 14.48 -14.30 14.78
CA LYS A 4 15.54 -14.93 15.56
C LYS A 4 16.36 -13.94 16.35
N ALA A 5 16.66 -12.78 15.75
CA ALA A 5 17.36 -11.67 16.40
C ALA A 5 17.12 -10.38 15.62
N PHE A 6 17.29 -9.26 16.27
CA PHE A 6 17.27 -7.93 15.62
C PHE A 6 18.04 -6.91 16.43
N ASN A 7 18.48 -5.86 15.74
CA ASN A 7 18.96 -4.59 16.31
C ASN A 7 18.56 -3.45 15.37
N GLU A 8 19.10 -2.26 15.57
CA GLU A 8 18.77 -1.08 14.76
C GLU A 8 19.06 -1.22 13.26
N ASN A 9 19.99 -2.11 12.87
CA ASN A 9 20.46 -2.24 11.50
C ASN A 9 20.26 -3.63 10.88
N ILE A 10 19.95 -4.66 11.71
CA ILE A 10 19.92 -6.05 11.26
C ILE A 10 18.68 -6.73 11.81
N LEU A 11 17.94 -7.40 10.94
CA LEU A 11 16.86 -8.32 11.26
C LEU A 11 17.23 -9.72 10.76
N ILE A 12 17.27 -10.70 11.66
CA ILE A 12 17.51 -12.11 11.34
C ILE A 12 16.18 -12.85 11.53
N ILE A 13 15.70 -13.47 10.47
CA ILE A 13 14.46 -14.22 10.44
C ILE A 13 14.69 -15.65 9.94
N ASP A 14 13.74 -16.53 10.17
CA ASP A 14 13.77 -17.86 9.56
C ASP A 14 13.76 -17.78 8.03
N TYR A 15 14.56 -18.63 7.39
CA TYR A 15 14.49 -18.79 5.96
C TYR A 15 13.15 -19.40 5.53
N ILE A 16 12.42 -18.72 4.67
CA ILE A 16 11.19 -19.23 4.07
C ILE A 16 11.54 -19.94 2.77
N LYS A 17 11.34 -21.26 2.72
CA LYS A 17 11.46 -22.02 1.46
C LYS A 17 10.46 -21.47 0.44
N ASN A 18 10.94 -21.17 -0.76
CA ASN A 18 10.10 -20.72 -1.86
C ASN A 18 10.60 -21.35 -3.18
N ASP A 19 9.70 -21.53 -4.11
CA ASP A 19 9.95 -22.10 -5.45
C ASP A 19 9.13 -21.37 -6.51
N ASP A 20 8.55 -20.21 -6.17
CA ASP A 20 7.67 -19.39 -7.01
C ASP A 20 6.45 -20.14 -7.58
N SER A 21 6.12 -21.30 -7.02
CA SER A 21 4.97 -22.10 -7.44
C SER A 21 3.65 -21.37 -7.12
N PHE A 22 2.92 -21.00 -8.16
CA PHE A 22 1.65 -20.31 -8.05
C PHE A 22 0.55 -21.05 -8.80
N SER A 23 -0.50 -21.44 -8.09
CA SER A 23 -1.64 -22.19 -8.61
C SER A 23 -2.96 -21.68 -8.00
N LYS A 24 -4.07 -22.27 -8.38
CA LYS A 24 -5.37 -21.96 -7.75
C LYS A 24 -5.35 -22.23 -6.24
N ASN A 25 -4.64 -23.26 -5.78
CA ASN A 25 -4.52 -23.57 -4.36
C ASN A 25 -3.68 -22.52 -3.61
N SER A 26 -2.58 -22.05 -4.24
CA SER A 26 -1.77 -20.94 -3.72
C SER A 26 -2.60 -19.68 -3.54
N LYS A 27 -3.48 -19.37 -4.51
CA LYS A 27 -4.35 -18.19 -4.46
C LYS A 27 -5.29 -18.21 -3.25
N ASN A 28 -5.91 -19.34 -2.94
CA ASN A 28 -6.78 -19.44 -1.77
C ASN A 28 -5.99 -19.31 -0.45
N SER A 29 -4.81 -19.93 -0.34
CA SER A 29 -3.99 -19.80 0.87
C SER A 29 -3.42 -18.38 1.03
N PHE A 30 -3.08 -17.71 -0.06
CA PHE A 30 -2.69 -16.31 -0.06
C PHE A 30 -3.84 -15.38 0.34
N LEU A 31 -5.04 -15.58 -0.22
CA LEU A 31 -6.23 -14.83 0.17
C LEU A 31 -6.50 -14.93 1.67
N ASN A 32 -6.44 -16.14 2.23
CA ASN A 32 -6.64 -16.35 3.66
C ASN A 32 -5.61 -15.60 4.50
N ALA A 33 -4.33 -15.59 4.07
CA ALA A 33 -3.28 -14.84 4.76
C ALA A 33 -3.52 -13.32 4.71
N VAL A 34 -4.00 -12.78 3.59
CA VAL A 34 -4.39 -11.35 3.47
C VAL A 34 -5.58 -11.04 4.38
N ILE A 35 -6.59 -11.91 4.44
CA ILE A 35 -7.74 -11.75 5.31
C ILE A 35 -7.32 -11.78 6.79
N GLU A 36 -6.45 -12.71 7.17
CA GLU A 36 -5.91 -12.81 8.53
C GLU A 36 -5.13 -11.54 8.92
N LEU A 37 -4.24 -11.06 8.05
CA LEU A 37 -3.50 -9.82 8.26
C LEU A 37 -4.45 -8.63 8.45
N HIS A 38 -5.42 -8.46 7.57
CA HIS A 38 -6.38 -7.36 7.61
C HIS A 38 -7.39 -7.49 8.77
N SER A 39 -7.51 -8.65 9.40
CA SER A 39 -8.34 -8.82 10.60
C SER A 39 -7.74 -8.18 11.85
N ILE A 40 -6.44 -7.85 11.81
CA ILE A 40 -5.75 -7.16 12.90
C ILE A 40 -6.09 -5.67 12.81
N GLN A 41 -6.81 -5.14 13.79
CA GLN A 41 -7.32 -3.78 13.80
C GLN A 41 -6.73 -2.94 14.93
N SER A 42 -6.76 -1.63 14.77
CA SER A 42 -6.35 -0.63 15.76
C SER A 42 -7.44 0.42 15.96
N LYS A 43 -7.24 1.29 16.95
CA LYS A 43 -8.08 2.49 17.17
C LYS A 43 -7.62 3.68 16.34
N GLN A 44 -6.38 3.66 15.84
CA GLN A 44 -5.74 4.76 15.11
C GLN A 44 -4.99 4.23 13.89
N PHE A 45 -4.90 5.06 12.86
CA PHE A 45 -4.03 4.86 11.70
C PHE A 45 -2.58 5.18 12.08
N GLY A 46 -1.62 4.61 11.35
CA GLY A 46 -0.20 4.73 11.65
C GLY A 46 0.29 3.70 12.67
N LEU A 47 1.43 3.96 13.27
CA LEU A 47 2.05 3.17 14.33
C LEU A 47 2.65 4.12 15.38
N ASN A 48 3.10 3.57 16.51
CA ASN A 48 3.84 4.33 17.53
C ASN A 48 5.33 4.51 17.20
N PHE A 49 5.77 4.06 16.03
CA PHE A 49 7.12 4.24 15.49
C PHE A 49 7.05 4.34 13.96
N ASP A 50 8.05 4.98 13.37
CA ASP A 50 8.18 5.07 11.93
C ASP A 50 8.69 3.74 11.36
N THR A 51 8.22 3.41 10.16
CA THR A 51 8.67 2.25 9.39
C THR A 51 9.46 2.73 8.18
N GLN A 52 9.89 1.81 7.34
CA GLN A 52 10.53 2.16 6.08
C GLN A 52 9.98 1.32 4.93
N ILE A 53 10.09 1.84 3.72
CA ILE A 53 9.78 1.14 2.49
C ILE A 53 10.85 1.48 1.44
N GLY A 54 11.52 0.45 0.91
CA GLY A 54 12.59 0.64 -0.08
C GLY A 54 13.71 1.59 0.36
N GLY A 55 13.99 1.71 1.66
CA GLY A 55 14.97 2.65 2.21
C GLY A 55 14.47 4.07 2.47
N MET A 56 13.23 4.39 2.10
CA MET A 56 12.57 5.65 2.47
C MET A 56 11.91 5.51 3.84
N MET A 57 12.20 6.45 4.74
CA MET A 57 11.48 6.54 6.02
C MET A 57 9.99 6.79 5.76
N GLN A 58 9.14 6.12 6.51
CA GLN A 58 7.70 6.21 6.40
C GLN A 58 7.12 6.69 7.73
N PRO A 59 6.78 7.99 7.86
CA PRO A 59 6.25 8.53 9.11
C PRO A 59 4.89 7.90 9.43
N ASN A 60 4.70 7.59 10.71
CA ASN A 60 3.52 6.90 11.20
C ASN A 60 2.83 7.64 12.34
N ASN A 61 2.90 8.98 12.35
CA ASN A 61 2.20 9.80 13.35
C ASN A 61 0.73 9.37 13.43
N GLN A 62 0.35 8.85 14.60
CA GLN A 62 -0.98 8.25 14.78
C GLN A 62 -2.09 9.29 14.61
N ASN A 63 -3.16 8.90 13.91
CA ASN A 63 -4.31 9.75 13.66
C ASN A 63 -5.60 8.92 13.67
N VAL A 64 -6.70 9.48 14.18
CA VAL A 64 -8.01 8.83 14.16
C VAL A 64 -8.76 9.04 12.83
N ASN A 65 -8.30 9.97 12.01
CA ASN A 65 -8.88 10.30 10.72
C ASN A 65 -7.98 9.79 9.58
N TRP A 66 -8.54 8.94 8.71
CA TRP A 66 -7.81 8.37 7.58
C TRP A 66 -7.33 9.42 6.58
N CYS A 67 -8.22 10.35 6.22
CA CYS A 67 -7.89 11.36 5.22
C CYS A 67 -6.71 12.22 5.66
N ASN A 68 -6.68 12.64 6.94
CA ASN A 68 -5.58 13.40 7.49
C ASN A 68 -4.30 12.58 7.54
N PHE A 69 -4.36 11.34 8.05
CA PHE A 69 -3.21 10.45 8.10
C PHE A 69 -2.62 10.22 6.70
N PHE A 70 -3.45 9.84 5.74
CA PHE A 70 -3.00 9.49 4.39
C PHE A 70 -2.51 10.71 3.62
N SER A 71 -3.17 11.85 3.76
CA SER A 71 -2.74 13.10 3.15
C SER A 71 -1.36 13.55 3.67
N GLU A 72 -1.19 13.61 4.99
CA GLU A 72 0.01 14.17 5.63
C GLU A 72 1.19 13.19 5.61
N ASN A 73 0.97 11.96 6.09
CA ASN A 73 2.05 11.00 6.29
C ASN A 73 2.34 10.13 5.05
N ARG A 74 1.57 10.27 3.99
CA ARG A 74 1.77 9.49 2.75
C ARG A 74 1.97 10.42 1.55
N ILE A 75 0.92 11.04 1.03
CA ILE A 75 1.03 11.80 -0.23
C ILE A 75 1.90 13.03 -0.05
N ASN A 76 1.58 13.90 0.91
CA ASN A 76 2.32 15.16 1.11
C ASN A 76 3.78 14.92 1.48
N TYR A 77 4.03 13.97 2.38
CA TYR A 77 5.39 13.61 2.79
C TYR A 77 6.28 13.23 1.59
N ILE A 78 5.83 12.32 0.74
CA ILE A 78 6.62 11.91 -0.44
C ILE A 78 6.71 13.04 -1.45
N PHE A 79 5.64 13.80 -1.64
CA PHE A 79 5.63 14.96 -2.53
C PHE A 79 6.68 16.00 -2.12
N GLU A 80 6.82 16.28 -0.82
CA GLU A 80 7.85 17.16 -0.27
C GLU A 80 9.27 16.60 -0.48
N LEU A 81 9.48 15.29 -0.23
CA LEU A 81 10.76 14.65 -0.51
C LEU A 81 11.18 14.79 -1.98
N ILE A 82 10.26 14.58 -2.91
CA ILE A 82 10.51 14.75 -4.35
C ILE A 82 10.80 16.22 -4.65
N SER A 83 10.01 17.15 -4.11
CA SER A 83 10.15 18.59 -4.36
C SER A 83 11.49 19.13 -3.88
N ASN A 84 12.01 18.62 -2.76
CA ASN A 84 13.28 19.04 -2.20
C ASN A 84 14.51 18.37 -2.84
N SER A 85 14.35 17.18 -3.44
CA SER A 85 15.46 16.44 -4.04
C SER A 85 15.55 16.61 -5.55
N ASN A 86 14.44 16.37 -6.24
CA ASN A 86 14.35 16.40 -7.70
C ASN A 86 12.90 16.68 -8.13
N PRO A 87 12.47 17.95 -8.19
CA PRO A 87 11.09 18.31 -8.41
C PRO A 87 10.52 17.80 -9.74
N MET A 88 9.24 17.49 -9.73
CA MET A 88 8.47 17.15 -10.93
C MET A 88 8.08 18.42 -11.71
N PRO A 89 7.57 18.29 -12.96
CA PRO A 89 7.04 19.43 -13.71
C PRO A 89 5.98 20.22 -12.90
N SER A 90 6.03 21.54 -13.01
CA SER A 90 5.17 22.45 -12.23
C SER A 90 3.67 22.18 -12.41
N GLU A 91 3.24 21.76 -13.60
CA GLU A 91 1.83 21.40 -13.85
C GLU A 91 1.38 20.20 -13.00
N ILE A 92 2.25 19.20 -12.85
CA ILE A 92 1.97 18.01 -12.03
C ILE A 92 1.94 18.40 -10.55
N ASN A 93 2.92 19.19 -10.10
CA ASN A 93 2.96 19.69 -8.73
C ASN A 93 1.67 20.46 -8.39
N PHE A 94 1.24 21.36 -9.26
CA PHE A 94 0.00 22.12 -9.06
C PHE A 94 -1.25 21.21 -8.95
N LYS A 95 -1.34 20.16 -9.78
CA LYS A 95 -2.44 19.20 -9.70
C LYS A 95 -2.43 18.42 -8.37
N ILE A 96 -1.25 18.02 -7.88
CA ILE A 96 -1.12 17.32 -6.60
C ILE A 96 -1.51 18.25 -5.44
N GLU A 97 -1.04 19.47 -5.41
CA GLU A 97 -1.41 20.46 -4.40
C GLU A 97 -2.93 20.74 -4.38
N LYS A 98 -3.54 20.81 -5.56
CA LYS A 98 -4.98 20.97 -5.69
C LYS A 98 -5.75 19.76 -5.17
N LEU A 99 -5.24 18.55 -5.41
CA LEU A 99 -5.80 17.32 -4.86
C LEU A 99 -5.70 17.30 -3.33
N LEU A 100 -4.53 17.61 -2.77
CA LEU A 100 -4.32 17.62 -1.31
C LEU A 100 -5.29 18.56 -0.60
N LYS A 101 -5.58 19.74 -1.16
CA LYS A 101 -6.57 20.67 -0.61
C LYS A 101 -8.01 20.14 -0.60
N LYS A 102 -8.32 19.12 -1.42
CA LYS A 102 -9.67 18.58 -1.61
C LYS A 102 -9.79 17.10 -1.28
N ILE A 103 -8.73 16.47 -0.78
CA ILE A 103 -8.62 15.00 -0.64
C ILE A 103 -9.77 14.42 0.21
N ASN A 104 -10.25 15.17 1.20
CA ASN A 104 -11.38 14.79 2.05
C ASN A 104 -12.70 14.61 1.27
N ASN A 105 -12.81 15.17 0.06
CA ASN A 105 -14.01 15.01 -0.78
C ASN A 105 -14.01 13.69 -1.55
N PHE A 106 -12.90 13.00 -1.60
CA PHE A 106 -12.71 11.78 -2.38
C PHE A 106 -12.59 10.53 -1.49
N LEU A 107 -11.80 10.63 -0.42
CA LEU A 107 -11.53 9.49 0.44
C LEU A 107 -12.70 9.19 1.40
N PRO A 108 -12.98 7.92 1.68
CA PRO A 108 -14.00 7.56 2.64
C PRO A 108 -13.59 7.94 4.07
N SER A 109 -14.56 8.36 4.88
CA SER A 109 -14.33 8.85 6.24
C SER A 109 -14.56 7.80 7.33
N ASN A 110 -15.43 6.82 7.07
CA ASN A 110 -15.79 5.80 8.06
C ASN A 110 -15.02 4.49 7.81
N ILE A 111 -13.72 4.50 8.14
CA ILE A 111 -12.81 3.38 7.92
C ILE A 111 -12.29 2.88 9.26
N LYS A 112 -12.13 1.56 9.38
CA LYS A 112 -11.43 0.95 10.50
C LYS A 112 -9.95 0.83 10.19
N PRO A 113 -9.04 1.28 11.08
CA PRO A 113 -7.62 1.08 10.92
C PRO A 113 -7.28 -0.41 10.92
N THR A 114 -6.70 -0.89 9.83
CA THR A 114 -6.40 -2.30 9.55
C THR A 114 -4.90 -2.43 9.35
N LEU A 115 -4.29 -3.48 9.93
CA LEU A 115 -2.86 -3.73 9.72
C LEU A 115 -2.61 -4.10 8.25
N LEU A 116 -1.76 -3.32 7.61
CA LEU A 116 -1.30 -3.55 6.24
C LEU A 116 0.11 -4.11 6.25
N HIS A 117 0.44 -4.91 5.26
CA HIS A 117 1.84 -5.21 4.93
C HIS A 117 2.57 -3.93 4.48
N GLY A 118 1.88 -3.07 3.75
CA GLY A 118 2.37 -1.76 3.30
C GLY A 118 3.16 -1.79 2.00
N ASP A 119 3.82 -2.91 1.69
CA ASP A 119 4.54 -3.15 0.42
C ASP A 119 4.17 -4.52 -0.18
N LEU A 120 2.88 -4.80 -0.30
CA LEU A 120 2.39 -6.10 -0.74
C LEU A 120 2.29 -6.20 -2.27
N TRP A 121 3.37 -6.66 -2.89
CA TRP A 121 3.47 -6.96 -4.31
C TRP A 121 4.09 -8.33 -4.53
N LYS A 122 4.09 -8.83 -5.76
CA LYS A 122 4.54 -10.20 -6.09
C LYS A 122 5.93 -10.57 -5.54
N GLY A 123 6.84 -9.60 -5.42
CA GLY A 123 8.20 -9.83 -4.93
C GLY A 123 8.26 -10.14 -3.43
N ASN A 124 7.28 -9.66 -2.66
CA ASN A 124 7.20 -9.83 -1.22
C ASN A 124 6.24 -10.95 -0.79
N ILE A 125 5.71 -11.72 -1.75
CA ILE A 125 4.79 -12.84 -1.53
C ILE A 125 5.48 -14.13 -1.94
N LEU A 126 5.75 -15.00 -0.99
CA LEU A 126 6.47 -16.25 -1.23
C LEU A 126 5.51 -17.43 -1.32
N PHE A 127 5.79 -18.33 -2.29
CA PHE A 127 5.05 -19.57 -2.48
C PHE A 127 5.99 -20.77 -2.45
N PHE A 128 5.51 -21.88 -1.92
CA PHE A 128 6.22 -23.15 -1.90
C PHE A 128 5.24 -24.32 -2.04
N ASN A 129 5.55 -25.27 -2.92
CA ASN A 129 4.70 -26.44 -3.19
C ASN A 129 3.22 -26.05 -3.46
N ASN A 130 3.01 -25.04 -4.30
CA ASN A 130 1.68 -24.52 -4.63
C ASN A 130 0.84 -24.03 -3.45
N LYS A 131 1.48 -23.51 -2.39
CA LYS A 131 0.84 -22.88 -1.24
C LYS A 131 1.53 -21.55 -0.94
N PHE A 132 0.80 -20.64 -0.32
CA PHE A 132 1.38 -19.45 0.29
C PHE A 132 2.36 -19.89 1.39
N ALA A 133 3.58 -19.34 1.37
CA ALA A 133 4.64 -19.66 2.31
C ALA A 133 4.93 -18.53 3.30
N GLY A 134 4.75 -17.27 2.87
CA GLY A 134 4.95 -16.13 3.77
C GLY A 134 5.03 -14.79 3.06
N PHE A 135 4.95 -13.73 3.85
CA PHE A 135 5.28 -12.36 3.46
C PHE A 135 6.69 -12.00 3.94
N ILE A 136 7.36 -11.14 3.19
CA ILE A 136 8.68 -10.57 3.53
C ILE A 136 8.70 -9.07 3.25
N ASP A 137 9.67 -8.36 3.81
CA ASP A 137 9.94 -6.93 3.59
C ASP A 137 8.72 -6.01 3.80
N PRO A 138 8.08 -6.05 4.98
CA PRO A 138 6.92 -5.23 5.24
C PRO A 138 7.29 -3.77 5.50
N GLY A 139 6.51 -2.84 4.92
CA GLY A 139 6.44 -1.43 5.31
C GLY A 139 5.20 -1.15 6.18
N SER A 140 4.95 -1.97 7.19
CA SER A 140 3.67 -2.07 7.89
C SER A 140 3.22 -0.80 8.61
N PHE A 141 1.92 -0.58 8.59
CA PHE A 141 1.20 0.40 9.39
C PHE A 141 -0.30 0.07 9.44
N TYR A 142 -1.03 0.68 10.37
CA TYR A 142 -2.48 0.60 10.35
C TYR A 142 -3.03 1.63 9.34
N GLY A 143 -3.69 1.13 8.29
CA GLY A 143 -4.22 1.92 7.19
C GLY A 143 -5.60 1.45 6.75
N HIS A 144 -6.01 1.89 5.56
CA HIS A 144 -7.21 1.41 4.89
C HIS A 144 -6.87 0.15 4.06
N ASN A 145 -7.55 -0.95 4.33
CA ASN A 145 -7.32 -2.22 3.64
C ASN A 145 -7.38 -2.11 2.10
N GLU A 146 -8.23 -1.24 1.57
CA GLU A 146 -8.37 -1.04 0.12
C GLU A 146 -7.13 -0.37 -0.52
N LEU A 147 -6.30 0.32 0.26
CA LEU A 147 -5.00 0.80 -0.21
C LEU A 147 -4.12 -0.36 -0.66
N GLU A 148 -4.04 -1.41 0.14
CA GLU A 148 -3.24 -2.61 -0.18
C GLU A 148 -3.84 -3.43 -1.32
N ILE A 149 -5.17 -3.56 -1.37
CA ILE A 149 -5.87 -4.18 -2.50
C ILE A 149 -5.60 -3.42 -3.81
N THR A 150 -5.56 -2.08 -3.77
CA THR A 150 -5.19 -1.26 -4.93
C THR A 150 -3.78 -1.61 -5.43
N TYR A 151 -2.82 -1.70 -4.53
CA TYR A 151 -1.43 -1.99 -4.88
C TYR A 151 -1.27 -3.39 -5.48
N LEU A 152 -1.90 -4.39 -4.87
CA LEU A 152 -1.93 -5.76 -5.40
C LEU A 152 -2.55 -5.83 -6.79
N LYS A 153 -3.70 -5.19 -7.03
CA LYS A 153 -4.35 -5.14 -8.34
C LYS A 153 -3.45 -4.51 -9.40
N TRP A 154 -2.77 -3.44 -9.03
CA TRP A 154 -1.95 -2.67 -9.96
C TRP A 154 -0.64 -3.38 -10.34
N LEU A 155 0.12 -3.89 -9.36
CA LEU A 155 1.43 -4.50 -9.61
C LEU A 155 1.42 -6.03 -9.70
N SER A 156 0.37 -6.67 -9.24
CA SER A 156 0.30 -8.13 -9.17
C SER A 156 -1.05 -8.69 -9.65
N PRO A 157 -1.56 -8.25 -10.82
CA PRO A 157 -2.92 -8.59 -11.28
C PRO A 157 -3.15 -10.08 -11.49
N LYS A 158 -2.08 -10.88 -11.66
CA LYS A 158 -2.19 -12.34 -11.76
C LYS A 158 -2.62 -13.01 -10.45
N PHE A 159 -2.38 -12.35 -9.31
CA PHE A 159 -2.70 -12.88 -7.98
C PHE A 159 -4.14 -12.54 -7.57
N ILE A 160 -4.68 -11.46 -8.13
CA ILE A 160 -6.02 -10.96 -7.84
C ILE A 160 -6.89 -11.07 -9.08
N ASP A 161 -7.87 -11.97 -9.03
CA ASP A 161 -8.94 -12.08 -10.01
C ASP A 161 -10.30 -11.77 -9.36
N ASN A 162 -11.37 -11.81 -10.13
CA ASN A 162 -12.72 -11.57 -9.63
C ASN A 162 -13.09 -12.49 -8.47
N ASN A 163 -12.72 -13.77 -8.53
CA ASN A 163 -12.99 -14.70 -7.45
C ASN A 163 -12.23 -14.38 -6.16
N PHE A 164 -11.01 -13.84 -6.27
CA PHE A 164 -10.28 -13.31 -5.11
C PHE A 164 -11.06 -12.15 -4.48
N ILE A 165 -11.47 -11.17 -5.28
CA ILE A 165 -12.20 -9.99 -4.82
C ILE A 165 -13.55 -10.36 -4.22
N GLU A 166 -14.31 -11.27 -4.83
CA GLU A 166 -15.59 -11.76 -4.30
C GLU A 166 -15.42 -12.38 -2.90
N LYS A 167 -14.48 -13.30 -2.75
CA LYS A 167 -14.20 -13.95 -1.46
C LYS A 167 -13.61 -12.98 -0.41
N TYR A 168 -12.79 -12.02 -0.85
CA TYR A 168 -12.30 -10.98 0.03
C TYR A 168 -13.45 -10.12 0.55
N ASN A 169 -14.42 -9.79 -0.31
CA ASN A 169 -15.64 -9.04 0.03
C ASN A 169 -16.53 -9.72 1.08
N ASP A 170 -16.46 -11.04 1.22
CA ASP A 170 -17.20 -11.75 2.27
C ASP A 170 -16.72 -11.36 3.67
N ASN A 171 -15.45 -10.92 3.80
CA ASN A 171 -14.82 -10.52 5.05
C ASN A 171 -14.65 -9.01 5.18
N PHE A 172 -14.24 -8.35 4.10
CA PHE A 172 -13.94 -6.92 4.02
C PHE A 172 -14.62 -6.34 2.78
N LYS A 173 -15.78 -5.71 2.98
CA LYS A 173 -16.51 -5.10 1.87
C LYS A 173 -15.71 -3.95 1.28
N ILE A 174 -15.40 -4.05 -0.01
CA ILE A 174 -14.88 -2.94 -0.80
C ILE A 174 -16.01 -1.93 -1.00
N ASP A 175 -15.71 -0.65 -0.76
CA ASP A 175 -16.68 0.42 -0.91
C ASP A 175 -17.17 0.50 -2.36
N LYS A 176 -18.49 0.72 -2.54
CA LYS A 176 -19.09 0.91 -3.87
C LYS A 176 -18.50 2.10 -4.64
N ASN A 177 -17.93 3.07 -3.93
CA ASN A 177 -17.28 4.25 -4.49
C ASN A 177 -15.75 4.06 -4.65
N TYR A 178 -15.22 2.87 -4.41
CA TYR A 178 -13.79 2.57 -4.52
C TYR A 178 -13.15 3.08 -5.81
N TYR A 179 -13.85 2.98 -6.95
CA TYR A 179 -13.37 3.46 -8.24
C TYR A 179 -13.07 4.97 -8.29
N ILE A 180 -13.62 5.77 -7.35
CA ILE A 180 -13.39 7.22 -7.25
C ILE A 180 -12.00 7.51 -6.66
N TYR A 181 -11.59 6.75 -5.65
CA TYR A 181 -10.36 7.00 -4.92
C TYR A 181 -9.24 5.96 -5.15
N GLU A 182 -9.53 4.88 -5.86
CA GLU A 182 -8.49 3.94 -6.32
C GLU A 182 -7.34 4.68 -7.03
N PRO A 183 -7.57 5.66 -7.93
CA PRO A 183 -6.48 6.44 -8.53
C PRO A 183 -5.66 7.23 -7.51
N ILE A 184 -6.26 7.69 -6.40
CA ILE A 184 -5.53 8.42 -5.34
C ILE A 184 -4.58 7.46 -4.59
N TYR A 185 -4.98 6.22 -4.37
CA TYR A 185 -4.12 5.18 -3.80
C TYR A 185 -2.99 4.78 -4.76
N GLN A 186 -3.28 4.68 -6.06
CA GLN A 186 -2.25 4.47 -7.09
C GLN A 186 -1.26 5.63 -7.15
N LEU A 187 -1.72 6.87 -6.96
CA LEU A 187 -0.85 8.06 -6.91
C LEU A 187 0.20 7.96 -5.81
N TYR A 188 -0.18 7.54 -4.60
CA TYR A 188 0.76 7.33 -3.49
C TYR A 188 1.91 6.40 -3.89
N TYR A 189 1.59 5.22 -4.43
CA TYR A 189 2.62 4.26 -4.86
C TYR A 189 3.42 4.75 -6.06
N SER A 190 2.81 5.53 -6.97
CA SER A 190 3.52 6.12 -8.10
C SER A 190 4.51 7.20 -7.64
N LEU A 191 4.15 8.04 -6.68
CA LEU A 191 5.05 9.03 -6.06
C LEU A 191 6.23 8.32 -5.38
N MET A 192 5.96 7.25 -4.63
CA MET A 192 7.00 6.43 -4.00
C MET A 192 7.97 5.87 -5.04
N ASN A 193 7.47 5.35 -6.16
CA ASN A 193 8.31 4.84 -7.24
C ASN A 193 9.13 5.95 -7.92
N VAL A 194 8.59 7.17 -8.06
CA VAL A 194 9.35 8.33 -8.57
C VAL A 194 10.50 8.68 -7.64
N TYR A 195 10.25 8.66 -6.34
CA TYR A 195 11.27 8.99 -5.34
C TYR A 195 12.38 7.93 -5.24
N LEU A 196 11.98 6.64 -5.16
CA LEU A 196 12.91 5.54 -4.86
C LEU A 196 13.60 4.95 -6.08
N TRP A 197 12.89 4.84 -7.22
CA TRP A 197 13.32 3.95 -8.29
C TRP A 197 13.45 4.62 -9.66
N ASN A 198 12.37 5.16 -10.20
CA ASN A 198 12.36 5.53 -11.61
C ASN A 198 11.42 6.71 -11.91
N ARG A 199 12.01 7.79 -12.38
CA ARG A 199 11.28 9.00 -12.78
C ARG A 199 10.32 8.80 -13.95
N LEU A 200 10.39 7.73 -14.71
CA LEU A 200 9.39 7.41 -15.73
C LEU A 200 7.97 7.26 -15.15
N TYR A 201 7.85 6.96 -13.85
CA TYR A 201 6.55 6.97 -13.16
C TYR A 201 5.87 8.35 -13.12
N ILE A 202 6.57 9.45 -13.44
CA ILE A 202 5.96 10.78 -13.62
C ILE A 202 4.89 10.73 -14.74
N GLN A 203 5.11 9.96 -15.80
CA GLN A 203 4.11 9.77 -16.86
C GLN A 203 2.87 9.06 -16.35
N GLU A 204 3.06 8.08 -15.46
CA GLU A 204 1.95 7.37 -14.82
C GLU A 204 1.19 8.27 -13.85
N ILE A 205 1.90 9.09 -13.06
CA ILE A 205 1.28 10.12 -12.20
C ILE A 205 0.38 11.04 -13.01
N ASN A 206 0.85 11.53 -14.17
CA ASN A 206 0.02 12.41 -15.01
C ASN A 206 -1.27 11.71 -15.45
N LYS A 207 -1.19 10.46 -15.93
CA LYS A 207 -2.37 9.67 -16.32
C LYS A 207 -3.32 9.42 -15.14
N ILE A 208 -2.79 9.21 -13.94
CA ILE A 208 -3.60 9.02 -12.73
C ILE A 208 -4.32 10.32 -12.38
N LEU A 209 -3.63 11.46 -12.41
CA LEU A 209 -4.23 12.76 -12.12
C LEU A 209 -5.33 13.17 -13.13
N GLU A 210 -5.24 12.71 -14.37
CA GLU A 210 -6.30 12.90 -15.38
C GLU A 210 -7.57 12.12 -15.04
N LYS A 211 -7.45 10.99 -14.35
CA LYS A 211 -8.62 10.21 -13.90
C LYS A 211 -9.30 10.83 -12.68
N ILE A 212 -8.56 11.59 -11.88
CA ILE A 212 -9.08 12.28 -10.69
C ILE A 212 -9.70 13.60 -11.13
N LYS A 213 -11.00 13.72 -11.06
CA LYS A 213 -11.73 14.96 -11.44
C LYS A 213 -11.59 16.02 -10.34
N ILE A 214 -10.43 16.70 -10.31
CA ILE A 214 -10.08 17.72 -9.30
C ILE A 214 -10.68 19.08 -9.66
#